data_f6540978f444da639214183c84a5db29
#
_entry.id   f6540978f444da639214183c84a5db29
#
_cell.length_a   1.000
_cell.length_b   1.000
_cell.length_c   1.000
_cell.angle_alpha   90.00
_cell.angle_beta   90.00
_cell.angle_gamma   90.00
#
_symmetry.space_group_name_H-M   'P 1'
#
loop_
_entity.id
_entity.type
_entity.pdbx_description
1 polymer ?
#
loop_
_entity_poly.entity_id
_entity_poly.type
_entity_poly.pdbx_seq_one_letter_code
_entity_poly.pdbx_strand_id
1 'polypeptide(L)'
;AIPDLTYEQFIQTYQKYYHPSNAFVFLDGDVPLDDVLELLNQEYLSSMEANLPIEGPIYQQPVQVSRQVVDYEIGEEENAENKYRMAWGNVIGSYQDYEKVIAMQVLSDVLCGDNQAVLNKVLLEKGLAENVYLAINDGELQNWCQLEVDHIKEENLDQVKEIVFDTLQTLIKKGIDRQQLEATLAYLELNLKERNFGGYPQGIIFGFQVLESWLYGGKPEAHLEYGKIFDDLKKNP
;
A
#
# COMPACT_ATOMS: atom_id res chain seq x y z
N ALA A 1 -12.26 12.42 -15.96
CA ALA A 1 -13.04 11.36 -15.27
C ALA A 1 -13.49 10.30 -16.27
N ILE A 2 -13.97 9.12 -15.81
CA ILE A 2 -14.44 8.04 -16.72
C ILE A 2 -15.50 8.55 -17.70
N PRO A 3 -16.47 9.41 -17.33
CA PRO A 3 -17.45 9.97 -18.26
C PRO A 3 -16.87 10.84 -19.37
N ASP A 4 -15.67 11.35 -19.22
CA ASP A 4 -15.02 12.23 -20.19
C ASP A 4 -14.14 11.47 -21.20
N LEU A 5 -14.01 10.13 -21.00
CA LEU A 5 -13.17 9.29 -21.83
C LEU A 5 -13.84 9.03 -23.18
N THR A 6 -13.15 9.38 -24.28
CA THR A 6 -13.65 9.06 -25.62
C THR A 6 -13.25 7.63 -26.04
N TYR A 7 -13.99 7.07 -27.00
CA TYR A 7 -13.67 5.76 -27.56
C TYR A 7 -12.25 5.72 -28.17
N GLU A 8 -11.88 6.78 -28.86
CA GLU A 8 -10.55 6.91 -29.48
C GLU A 8 -9.44 6.91 -28.42
N GLN A 9 -9.61 7.63 -27.32
CA GLN A 9 -8.66 7.64 -26.21
C GLN A 9 -8.53 6.25 -25.57
N PHE A 10 -9.66 5.56 -25.38
CA PHE A 10 -9.66 4.21 -24.85
C PHE A 10 -8.87 3.24 -25.74
N ILE A 11 -9.16 3.22 -27.05
CA ILE A 11 -8.47 2.35 -28.01
C ILE A 11 -6.99 2.68 -28.12
N GLN A 12 -6.60 3.95 -28.17
CA GLN A 12 -5.20 4.38 -28.21
C GLN A 12 -4.44 3.93 -26.96
N THR A 13 -5.07 4.07 -25.80
CA THR A 13 -4.47 3.62 -24.53
C THR A 13 -4.29 2.11 -24.51
N TYR A 14 -5.32 1.37 -24.93
CA TYR A 14 -5.24 -0.08 -25.06
C TYR A 14 -4.10 -0.50 -25.99
N GLN A 15 -4.06 0.01 -27.21
CA GLN A 15 -3.03 -0.33 -28.21
C GLN A 15 -1.62 0.04 -27.76
N LYS A 16 -1.48 1.11 -26.98
CA LYS A 16 -0.20 1.54 -26.45
C LYS A 16 0.34 0.62 -25.36
N TYR A 17 -0.51 0.21 -24.43
CA TYR A 17 -0.04 -0.46 -23.22
C TYR A 17 -0.25 -1.97 -23.21
N TYR A 18 -1.27 -2.49 -23.91
CA TYR A 18 -1.58 -3.92 -23.98
C TYR A 18 -0.84 -4.57 -25.16
N HIS A 19 0.46 -4.79 -24.96
CA HIS A 19 1.33 -5.40 -25.95
C HIS A 19 2.33 -6.34 -25.25
N PRO A 20 2.72 -7.51 -25.85
CA PRO A 20 3.69 -8.41 -25.23
C PRO A 20 5.00 -7.78 -24.82
N SER A 21 5.48 -6.74 -25.55
CA SER A 21 6.68 -5.99 -25.18
C SER A 21 6.53 -5.20 -23.85
N ASN A 22 5.33 -5.06 -23.35
CA ASN A 22 5.01 -4.40 -22.08
C ASN A 22 4.36 -5.37 -21.08
N ALA A 23 4.64 -6.66 -21.18
CA ALA A 23 4.04 -7.70 -20.35
C ALA A 23 5.11 -8.42 -19.54
N PHE A 24 4.77 -8.74 -18.29
CA PHE A 24 5.53 -9.61 -17.44
C PHE A 24 4.74 -10.91 -17.24
N VAL A 25 5.40 -12.05 -17.33
CA VAL A 25 4.78 -13.36 -17.11
C VAL A 25 5.39 -13.97 -15.87
N PHE A 26 4.55 -14.30 -14.91
CA PHE A 26 4.93 -15.02 -13.71
C PHE A 26 4.19 -16.36 -13.68
N LEU A 27 4.92 -17.43 -13.45
CA LEU A 27 4.39 -18.79 -13.35
C LEU A 27 4.77 -19.35 -11.98
N ASP A 28 3.81 -19.98 -11.31
CA ASP A 28 4.01 -20.66 -10.03
C ASP A 28 3.39 -22.05 -10.08
N GLY A 29 4.07 -23.03 -9.47
CA GLY A 29 3.64 -24.41 -9.38
C GLY A 29 4.46 -25.38 -10.26
N ASP A 30 4.01 -26.63 -10.33
CA ASP A 30 4.61 -27.67 -11.17
C ASP A 30 4.12 -27.51 -12.62
N VAL A 31 4.68 -26.53 -13.30
CA VAL A 31 4.27 -26.13 -14.65
C VAL A 31 5.23 -26.75 -15.68
N PRO A 32 4.73 -27.40 -16.73
CA PRO A 32 5.56 -27.87 -17.85
C PRO A 32 6.06 -26.65 -18.64
N LEU A 33 7.20 -26.10 -18.21
CA LEU A 33 7.70 -24.81 -18.67
C LEU A 33 7.89 -24.75 -20.19
N ASP A 34 8.47 -25.79 -20.79
CA ASP A 34 8.72 -25.83 -22.23
C ASP A 34 7.42 -25.76 -23.03
N ASP A 35 6.38 -26.51 -22.62
CA ASP A 35 5.08 -26.52 -23.27
C ASP A 35 4.39 -25.15 -23.16
N VAL A 36 4.51 -24.50 -21.99
CA VAL A 36 3.93 -23.15 -21.78
C VAL A 36 4.66 -22.09 -22.60
N LEU A 37 5.98 -22.14 -22.66
CA LEU A 37 6.78 -21.22 -23.50
C LEU A 37 6.48 -21.42 -24.98
N GLU A 38 6.32 -22.66 -25.44
CA GLU A 38 5.94 -22.96 -26.81
C GLU A 38 4.53 -22.41 -27.12
N LEU A 39 3.57 -22.64 -26.24
CA LEU A 39 2.21 -22.10 -26.35
C LEU A 39 2.21 -20.56 -26.44
N LEU A 40 2.90 -19.89 -25.51
CA LEU A 40 3.03 -18.44 -25.50
C LEU A 40 3.65 -17.92 -26.80
N ASN A 41 4.68 -18.58 -27.30
CA ASN A 41 5.30 -18.20 -28.56
C ASN A 41 4.37 -18.39 -29.75
N GLN A 42 3.71 -19.55 -29.87
CA GLN A 42 2.83 -19.87 -31.01
C GLN A 42 1.58 -19.02 -31.05
N GLU A 43 0.92 -18.83 -29.92
CA GLU A 43 -0.39 -18.19 -29.86
C GLU A 43 -0.31 -16.64 -29.75
N TYR A 44 0.78 -16.11 -29.21
CA TYR A 44 0.85 -14.68 -28.89
C TYR A 44 2.07 -13.97 -29.45
N LEU A 45 3.28 -14.51 -29.29
CA LEU A 45 4.51 -13.75 -29.55
C LEU A 45 4.91 -13.77 -31.02
N SER A 46 4.82 -14.94 -31.70
CA SER A 46 5.31 -15.13 -33.06
C SER A 46 4.59 -14.28 -34.12
N SER A 47 3.37 -13.85 -33.84
CA SER A 47 2.57 -13.02 -34.76
C SER A 47 2.71 -11.50 -34.51
N MET A 48 3.46 -11.10 -33.47
CA MET A 48 3.60 -9.70 -33.09
C MET A 48 5.01 -9.19 -33.33
N GLU A 49 5.11 -7.98 -33.88
CA GLU A 49 6.37 -7.28 -33.99
C GLU A 49 6.77 -6.67 -32.64
N ALA A 50 8.09 -6.66 -32.34
CA ALA A 50 8.58 -6.01 -31.13
C ALA A 50 8.28 -4.50 -31.20
N ASN A 51 7.58 -4.00 -30.19
CA ASN A 51 7.31 -2.59 -30.05
C ASN A 51 8.49 -1.87 -29.39
N LEU A 52 8.53 -0.55 -29.56
CA LEU A 52 9.48 0.29 -28.80
C LEU A 52 9.14 0.19 -27.31
N PRO A 53 10.16 0.28 -26.44
CA PRO A 53 9.92 0.30 -25.01
C PRO A 53 8.95 1.44 -24.66
N ILE A 54 7.94 1.12 -23.86
CA ILE A 54 7.03 2.12 -23.32
C ILE A 54 7.77 2.84 -22.20
N GLU A 55 7.70 4.17 -22.20
CA GLU A 55 8.20 4.94 -21.07
C GLU A 55 7.49 4.48 -19.79
N GLY A 56 8.30 4.03 -18.84
CA GLY A 56 7.81 3.61 -17.53
C GLY A 56 7.23 4.79 -16.73
N PRO A 57 6.61 4.51 -15.59
CA PRO A 57 6.13 5.55 -14.70
C PRO A 57 7.30 6.43 -14.23
N ILE A 58 7.03 7.72 -14.08
CA ILE A 58 8.01 8.70 -13.61
C ILE A 58 7.78 9.02 -12.13
N TYR A 59 8.86 9.35 -11.43
CA TYR A 59 8.75 9.85 -10.07
C TYR A 59 7.95 11.14 -10.02
N GLN A 60 6.92 11.16 -9.19
CA GLN A 60 6.18 12.38 -8.91
C GLN A 60 7.08 13.34 -8.14
N GLN A 61 7.10 14.59 -8.58
CA GLN A 61 7.81 15.65 -7.85
C GLN A 61 7.12 15.87 -6.48
N PRO A 62 7.91 16.23 -5.44
CA PRO A 62 7.33 16.52 -4.13
C PRO A 62 6.23 17.57 -4.26
N VAL A 63 5.04 17.24 -3.80
CA VAL A 63 3.93 18.20 -3.71
C VAL A 63 4.18 19.13 -2.53
N GLN A 64 3.91 20.40 -2.70
CA GLN A 64 3.85 21.30 -1.57
C GLN A 64 2.67 20.89 -0.66
N VAL A 65 2.91 20.94 0.64
CA VAL A 65 1.84 20.65 1.61
C VAL A 65 0.65 21.53 1.31
N SER A 66 -0.46 20.92 0.92
CA SER A 66 -1.70 21.60 0.64
C SER A 66 -2.81 21.02 1.50
N ARG A 67 -3.65 21.90 2.03
CA ARG A 67 -4.92 21.47 2.62
C ARG A 67 -5.97 21.54 1.52
N GLN A 68 -6.64 20.42 1.29
CA GLN A 68 -7.81 20.36 0.42
C GLN A 68 -9.03 19.98 1.25
N VAL A 69 -10.17 20.54 0.91
CA VAL A 69 -11.48 20.15 1.42
C VAL A 69 -12.26 19.65 0.21
N VAL A 70 -12.78 18.45 0.30
CA VAL A 70 -13.51 17.80 -0.78
C VAL A 70 -14.84 17.33 -0.22
N ASP A 71 -15.91 17.68 -0.89
CA ASP A 71 -17.23 17.17 -0.58
C ASP A 71 -17.38 15.75 -1.18
N TYR A 72 -18.09 14.88 -0.46
CA TYR A 72 -18.44 13.56 -0.95
C TYR A 72 -19.92 13.25 -0.70
N GLU A 73 -20.48 12.40 -1.52
CA GLU A 73 -21.87 12.01 -1.43
C GLU A 73 -22.11 11.03 -0.29
N ILE A 74 -23.20 11.22 0.44
CA ILE A 74 -23.73 10.30 1.44
C ILE A 74 -25.14 9.89 1.04
N GLY A 75 -25.65 8.76 1.58
CA GLY A 75 -27.01 8.30 1.31
C GLY A 75 -28.06 9.33 1.81
N GLU A 76 -29.19 9.44 1.09
CA GLU A 76 -30.26 10.39 1.42
C GLU A 76 -30.81 10.21 2.84
N GLU A 77 -30.77 8.98 3.39
CA GLU A 77 -31.23 8.65 4.73
C GLU A 77 -30.13 8.72 5.79
N GLU A 78 -28.89 9.01 5.41
CA GLU A 78 -27.77 9.08 6.34
C GLU A 78 -27.72 10.42 7.07
N ASN A 79 -27.42 10.38 8.37
CA ASN A 79 -27.15 11.58 9.15
C ASN A 79 -25.75 12.12 8.83
N ALA A 80 -25.68 13.36 8.37
CA ALA A 80 -24.42 14.03 8.02
C ALA A 80 -23.59 14.48 9.25
N GLU A 81 -24.16 14.44 10.47
CA GLU A 81 -23.58 15.05 11.66
C GLU A 81 -22.17 14.54 12.02
N ASN A 82 -21.90 13.25 11.77
CA ASN A 82 -20.61 12.60 12.06
C ASN A 82 -19.95 12.00 10.81
N LYS A 83 -20.08 12.64 9.66
CA LYS A 83 -19.55 12.11 8.39
C LYS A 83 -18.25 12.77 7.93
N TYR A 84 -17.66 13.64 8.75
CA TYR A 84 -16.38 14.23 8.39
C TYR A 84 -15.26 13.21 8.48
N ARG A 85 -14.32 13.31 7.54
CA ARG A 85 -13.11 12.50 7.44
C ARG A 85 -11.89 13.39 7.37
N MET A 86 -10.80 12.95 7.97
CA MET A 86 -9.50 13.60 7.87
C MET A 86 -8.48 12.60 7.39
N ALA A 87 -7.65 13.00 6.43
CA ALA A 87 -6.59 12.15 5.90
C ALA A 87 -5.26 12.93 5.78
N TRP A 88 -4.16 12.25 6.09
CA TRP A 88 -2.79 12.75 5.92
C TRP A 88 -1.99 11.74 5.11
N GLY A 89 -1.61 12.10 3.88
CA GLY A 89 -0.82 11.28 2.99
C GLY A 89 0.65 11.68 2.96
N ASN A 90 1.54 10.70 2.90
CA ASN A 90 2.98 10.91 2.79
C ASN A 90 3.63 9.84 1.93
N VAL A 91 4.60 10.22 1.11
CA VAL A 91 5.46 9.28 0.41
C VAL A 91 6.44 8.68 1.41
N ILE A 92 6.53 7.35 1.45
CA ILE A 92 7.42 6.59 2.33
C ILE A 92 8.79 6.40 1.67
N GLY A 93 8.78 6.15 0.38
CA GLY A 93 9.97 5.84 -0.40
C GLY A 93 9.62 5.38 -1.81
N SER A 94 10.49 4.59 -2.39
CA SER A 94 10.30 3.97 -3.70
C SER A 94 10.17 2.44 -3.57
N TYR A 95 9.93 1.76 -4.68
CA TYR A 95 9.95 0.30 -4.77
C TYR A 95 11.25 -0.34 -4.23
N GLN A 96 12.34 0.41 -4.11
CA GLN A 96 13.63 -0.06 -3.56
C GLN A 96 13.66 -0.01 -2.03
N ASP A 97 12.78 0.74 -1.42
CA ASP A 97 12.77 1.00 0.03
C ASP A 97 11.88 -0.01 0.81
N TYR A 98 11.95 -1.30 0.46
CA TYR A 98 11.09 -2.33 1.06
C TYR A 98 11.22 -2.44 2.59
N GLU A 99 12.41 -2.18 3.14
CA GLU A 99 12.62 -2.08 4.59
C GLU A 99 11.72 -1.01 5.23
N LYS A 100 11.59 0.14 4.58
CA LYS A 100 10.70 1.21 5.07
C LYS A 100 9.23 0.80 5.01
N VAL A 101 8.84 0.05 3.98
CA VAL A 101 7.46 -0.47 3.88
C VAL A 101 7.16 -1.39 5.05
N ILE A 102 8.02 -2.38 5.33
CA ILE A 102 7.86 -3.28 6.47
C ILE A 102 7.85 -2.51 7.80
N ALA A 103 8.75 -1.55 7.99
CA ALA A 103 8.75 -0.72 9.19
C ALA A 103 7.45 0.09 9.34
N MET A 104 6.89 0.60 8.23
CA MET A 104 5.62 1.31 8.24
C MET A 104 4.42 0.39 8.49
N GLN A 105 4.45 -0.86 8.05
CA GLN A 105 3.44 -1.87 8.40
C GLN A 105 3.44 -2.16 9.90
N VAL A 106 4.64 -2.35 10.50
CA VAL A 106 4.78 -2.47 11.96
C VAL A 106 4.21 -1.25 12.67
N LEU A 107 4.54 -0.06 12.19
CA LEU A 107 4.06 1.19 12.78
C LEU A 107 2.54 1.35 12.63
N SER A 108 1.97 0.90 11.51
CA SER A 108 0.52 0.88 11.30
C SER A 108 -0.19 0.04 12.37
N ASP A 109 0.31 -1.15 12.66
CA ASP A 109 -0.26 -2.01 13.69
C ASP A 109 -0.12 -1.41 15.09
N VAL A 110 1.04 -0.83 15.40
CA VAL A 110 1.26 -0.15 16.71
C VAL A 110 0.33 1.03 16.91
N LEU A 111 0.09 1.82 15.85
CA LEU A 111 -0.73 3.04 15.92
C LEU A 111 -2.23 2.76 15.83
N CYS A 112 -2.63 1.83 14.97
CA CYS A 112 -4.02 1.66 14.53
C CYS A 112 -4.49 0.19 14.44
N GLY A 113 -3.66 -0.82 14.78
CA GLY A 113 -3.94 -2.23 14.49
C GLY A 113 -5.15 -2.83 15.23
N ASP A 114 -5.45 -2.32 16.41
CA ASP A 114 -6.62 -2.72 17.19
C ASP A 114 -7.16 -1.57 18.06
N ASN A 115 -8.21 -1.81 18.83
CA ASN A 115 -8.82 -0.80 19.70
C ASN A 115 -7.92 -0.34 20.86
N GLN A 116 -6.85 -1.06 21.17
CA GLN A 116 -5.86 -0.69 22.20
C GLN A 116 -4.63 0.00 21.58
N ALA A 117 -4.53 0.00 20.24
CA ALA A 117 -3.49 0.71 19.52
C ALA A 117 -3.52 2.21 19.87
N VAL A 118 -2.36 2.84 19.81
CA VAL A 118 -2.12 4.14 20.44
C VAL A 118 -3.10 5.24 20.00
N LEU A 119 -3.34 5.39 18.69
CA LEU A 119 -4.26 6.40 18.16
C LEU A 119 -5.73 5.99 18.34
N ASN A 120 -6.04 4.73 18.09
CA ASN A 120 -7.39 4.21 18.26
C ASN A 120 -7.87 4.43 19.69
N LYS A 121 -7.06 4.02 20.67
CA LYS A 121 -7.40 4.17 22.08
C LYS A 121 -7.73 5.62 22.43
N VAL A 122 -6.89 6.57 22.05
CA VAL A 122 -7.06 7.98 22.43
C VAL A 122 -8.29 8.61 21.77
N LEU A 123 -8.57 8.31 20.51
CA LEU A 123 -9.66 8.90 19.76
C LEU A 123 -11.00 8.22 20.01
N LEU A 124 -11.02 6.88 20.06
CA LEU A 124 -12.25 6.10 20.28
C LEU A 124 -12.75 6.22 21.74
N GLU A 125 -11.86 6.15 22.75
CA GLU A 125 -12.27 6.31 24.16
C GLU A 125 -12.87 7.70 24.45
N LYS A 126 -12.46 8.73 23.71
CA LYS A 126 -13.04 10.08 23.82
C LYS A 126 -14.31 10.27 22.98
N GLY A 127 -14.69 9.30 22.16
CA GLY A 127 -15.83 9.40 21.25
C GLY A 127 -15.66 10.47 20.17
N LEU A 128 -14.41 10.72 19.74
CA LEU A 128 -14.07 11.75 18.76
C LEU A 128 -14.08 11.22 17.33
N ALA A 129 -13.95 9.91 17.15
CA ALA A 129 -13.98 9.22 15.87
C ALA A 129 -14.51 7.79 16.06
N GLU A 130 -14.90 7.12 14.97
CA GLU A 130 -15.30 5.71 15.01
C GLU A 130 -14.25 4.77 14.41
N ASN A 131 -13.46 5.26 13.44
CA ASN A 131 -12.40 4.49 12.82
C ASN A 131 -11.13 5.35 12.70
N VAL A 132 -9.99 4.71 12.96
CA VAL A 132 -8.65 5.26 12.74
C VAL A 132 -7.80 4.17 12.12
N TYR A 133 -7.20 4.44 10.98
CA TYR A 133 -6.33 3.47 10.33
C TYR A 133 -5.20 4.15 9.56
N LEU A 134 -4.07 3.47 9.46
CA LEU A 134 -2.92 3.87 8.68
C LEU A 134 -2.76 2.87 7.53
N ALA A 135 -3.22 3.26 6.34
CA ALA A 135 -3.04 2.47 5.13
C ALA A 135 -1.62 2.62 4.61
N ILE A 136 -1.01 1.51 4.24
CA ILE A 136 0.27 1.46 3.54
C ILE A 136 0.00 1.00 2.12
N ASN A 137 0.39 1.82 1.15
CA ASN A 137 0.27 1.51 -0.27
C ASN A 137 1.67 1.28 -0.82
N ASP A 138 1.97 0.03 -1.03
CA ASP A 138 3.19 -0.49 -1.63
C ASP A 138 2.92 -1.07 -3.03
N GLY A 139 3.94 -1.58 -3.69
CA GLY A 139 3.80 -2.10 -5.05
C GLY A 139 3.76 -1.03 -6.14
N GLU A 140 4.02 0.22 -5.79
CA GLU A 140 4.10 1.34 -6.72
C GLU A 140 5.54 1.86 -6.87
N LEU A 141 5.80 2.65 -7.93
CA LEU A 141 7.10 3.28 -8.12
C LEU A 141 7.52 4.10 -6.88
N GLN A 142 6.56 4.79 -6.25
CA GLN A 142 6.71 5.52 -4.99
C GLN A 142 5.66 5.04 -4.01
N ASN A 143 6.11 4.31 -2.99
CA ASN A 143 5.26 3.83 -1.93
C ASN A 143 4.80 4.99 -1.03
N TRP A 144 3.57 4.95 -0.57
CA TRP A 144 2.99 6.01 0.24
C TRP A 144 2.12 5.45 1.37
N CYS A 145 1.86 6.25 2.36
CA CYS A 145 0.95 5.93 3.45
C CYS A 145 -0.10 7.01 3.64
N GLN A 146 -1.23 6.63 4.19
CA GLN A 146 -2.31 7.53 4.52
C GLN A 146 -2.87 7.20 5.91
N LEU A 147 -2.69 8.12 6.85
CA LEU A 147 -3.42 8.07 8.11
C LEU A 147 -4.80 8.68 7.88
N GLU A 148 -5.84 7.94 8.21
CA GLU A 148 -7.23 8.36 8.05
C GLU A 148 -8.00 8.22 9.35
N VAL A 149 -8.82 9.21 9.65
CA VAL A 149 -9.72 9.25 10.79
C VAL A 149 -11.13 9.55 10.29
N ASP A 150 -12.05 8.64 10.57
CA ASP A 150 -13.41 8.65 10.04
C ASP A 150 -14.45 8.92 11.13
N HIS A 151 -15.64 9.34 10.65
CA HIS A 151 -16.83 9.56 11.49
C HIS A 151 -16.58 10.60 12.60
N ILE A 152 -16.04 11.76 12.17
CA ILE A 152 -15.77 12.88 13.04
C ILE A 152 -16.94 13.86 12.96
N LYS A 153 -17.33 14.48 14.07
CA LYS A 153 -18.23 15.63 14.07
C LYS A 153 -17.48 16.90 13.67
N GLU A 154 -18.14 17.81 12.95
CA GLU A 154 -17.51 19.05 12.49
C GLU A 154 -16.81 19.82 13.62
N GLU A 155 -17.48 19.95 14.76
CA GLU A 155 -16.98 20.64 15.95
C GLU A 155 -15.70 20.03 16.55
N ASN A 156 -15.40 18.75 16.24
CA ASN A 156 -14.26 18.01 16.78
C ASN A 156 -13.04 17.98 15.85
N LEU A 157 -13.13 18.50 14.63
CA LEU A 157 -12.08 18.40 13.63
C LEU A 157 -10.72 18.92 14.12
N ASP A 158 -10.70 20.12 14.72
CA ASP A 158 -9.46 20.71 15.21
C ASP A 158 -8.89 19.92 16.40
N GLN A 159 -9.76 19.44 17.29
CA GLN A 159 -9.36 18.61 18.43
C GLN A 159 -8.78 17.27 18.00
N VAL A 160 -9.39 16.59 17.02
CA VAL A 160 -8.87 15.35 16.43
C VAL A 160 -7.49 15.57 15.86
N LYS A 161 -7.32 16.63 15.06
CA LYS A 161 -6.02 17.00 14.50
C LYS A 161 -4.96 17.21 15.58
N GLU A 162 -5.26 18.00 16.61
CA GLU A 162 -4.35 18.26 17.71
C GLU A 162 -3.95 16.96 18.42
N ILE A 163 -4.90 16.12 18.77
CA ILE A 163 -4.64 14.81 19.42
C ILE A 163 -3.76 13.91 18.57
N VAL A 164 -4.02 13.82 17.27
CA VAL A 164 -3.18 13.00 16.37
C VAL A 164 -1.74 13.49 16.40
N PHE A 165 -1.51 14.79 16.18
CA PHE A 165 -0.15 15.33 16.15
C PHE A 165 0.54 15.27 17.52
N ASP A 166 -0.15 15.55 18.61
CA ASP A 166 0.42 15.45 19.96
C ASP A 166 0.78 14.02 20.34
N THR A 167 -0.04 13.05 19.93
CA THR A 167 0.23 11.62 20.14
C THR A 167 1.47 11.19 19.37
N LEU A 168 1.58 11.54 18.09
CA LEU A 168 2.77 11.25 17.29
C LEU A 168 4.03 11.94 17.85
N GLN A 169 3.93 13.20 18.23
CA GLN A 169 5.04 13.92 18.88
C GLN A 169 5.46 13.29 20.21
N THR A 170 4.51 12.76 20.95
CA THR A 170 4.80 12.05 22.21
C THR A 170 5.54 10.75 21.94
N LEU A 171 5.14 9.98 20.93
CA LEU A 171 5.83 8.77 20.52
C LEU A 171 7.25 9.05 20.02
N ILE A 172 7.44 10.12 19.24
CA ILE A 172 8.76 10.53 18.77
C ILE A 172 9.69 10.84 19.95
N LYS A 173 9.17 11.47 21.02
CA LYS A 173 9.98 11.86 22.20
C LYS A 173 10.21 10.72 23.18
N LYS A 174 9.21 9.86 23.41
CA LYS A 174 9.26 8.81 24.44
C LYS A 174 9.63 7.45 23.88
N GLY A 175 9.57 7.26 22.58
CA GLY A 175 9.66 5.96 21.92
C GLY A 175 8.32 5.19 21.97
N ILE A 176 8.28 4.10 21.24
CA ILE A 176 7.20 3.11 21.26
C ILE A 176 7.45 2.14 22.42
N ASP A 177 6.38 1.63 23.01
CA ASP A 177 6.52 0.57 24.00
C ASP A 177 7.23 -0.64 23.39
N ARG A 178 8.33 -1.04 24.00
CA ARG A 178 9.21 -2.07 23.47
C ARG A 178 8.54 -3.44 23.40
N GLN A 179 7.73 -3.78 24.38
CA GLN A 179 7.03 -5.06 24.41
C GLN A 179 5.98 -5.14 23.30
N GLN A 180 5.23 -4.05 23.08
CA GLN A 180 4.26 -3.95 21.97
C GLN A 180 4.98 -4.08 20.63
N LEU A 181 6.08 -3.36 20.41
CA LEU A 181 6.85 -3.38 19.18
C LEU A 181 7.42 -4.78 18.87
N GLU A 182 8.01 -5.44 19.86
CA GLU A 182 8.54 -6.80 19.72
C GLU A 182 7.42 -7.80 19.41
N ALA A 183 6.25 -7.67 20.03
CA ALA A 183 5.10 -8.52 19.75
C ALA A 183 4.56 -8.32 18.33
N THR A 184 4.43 -7.08 17.87
CA THR A 184 4.00 -6.75 16.52
C THR A 184 4.98 -7.27 15.46
N LEU A 185 6.27 -7.06 15.66
CA LEU A 185 7.32 -7.60 14.77
C LEU A 185 7.25 -9.13 14.67
N ALA A 186 7.11 -9.81 15.82
CA ALA A 186 7.01 -11.27 15.84
C ALA A 186 5.75 -11.78 15.12
N TYR A 187 4.62 -11.10 15.29
CA TYR A 187 3.35 -11.43 14.66
C TYR A 187 3.42 -11.28 13.13
N LEU A 188 3.94 -10.14 12.63
CA LEU A 188 4.08 -9.89 11.20
C LEU A 188 5.06 -10.87 10.55
N GLU A 189 6.20 -11.12 11.19
CA GLU A 189 7.18 -12.10 10.69
C GLU A 189 6.59 -13.52 10.64
N LEU A 190 5.82 -13.91 11.65
CA LEU A 190 5.15 -15.20 11.70
C LEU A 190 4.16 -15.35 10.56
N ASN A 191 3.30 -14.35 10.33
CA ASN A 191 2.32 -14.36 9.24
C ASN A 191 2.99 -14.52 7.87
N LEU A 192 4.10 -13.83 7.64
CA LEU A 192 4.85 -13.98 6.39
C LEU A 192 5.52 -15.36 6.27
N LYS A 193 6.07 -15.90 7.35
CA LYS A 193 6.70 -17.23 7.37
C LYS A 193 5.69 -18.36 7.22
N GLU A 194 4.54 -18.27 7.85
CA GLU A 194 3.47 -19.26 7.74
C GLU A 194 2.73 -19.16 6.40
N ARG A 195 3.01 -18.11 5.61
CA ARG A 195 2.36 -17.87 4.31
C ARG A 195 0.84 -17.85 4.44
N ASN A 196 0.35 -17.25 5.53
CA ASN A 196 -1.07 -17.11 5.78
C ASN A 196 -1.63 -15.94 4.94
N PHE A 197 -1.98 -16.24 3.71
CA PHE A 197 -2.53 -15.26 2.77
C PHE A 197 -4.06 -15.28 2.71
N GLY A 198 -4.70 -15.74 3.79
CA GLY A 198 -6.15 -15.90 3.83
C GLY A 198 -6.62 -16.91 2.78
N GLY A 199 -7.59 -16.54 1.96
CA GLY A 199 -8.13 -17.41 0.90
C GLY A 199 -7.41 -17.32 -0.45
N TYR A 200 -6.33 -16.56 -0.57
CA TYR A 200 -5.64 -16.36 -1.86
C TYR A 200 -4.62 -17.48 -2.13
N PRO A 201 -4.54 -17.99 -3.38
CA PRO A 201 -3.48 -18.89 -3.78
C PRO A 201 -2.10 -18.27 -3.56
N GLN A 202 -1.19 -19.04 -2.98
CA GLN A 202 0.15 -18.58 -2.62
C GLN A 202 0.93 -18.01 -3.82
N GLY A 203 0.82 -18.66 -4.98
CA GLY A 203 1.50 -18.21 -6.20
C GLY A 203 1.07 -16.82 -6.65
N ILE A 204 -0.22 -16.46 -6.49
CA ILE A 204 -0.70 -15.09 -6.81
C ILE A 204 -0.03 -14.06 -5.92
N ILE A 205 0.08 -14.32 -4.61
CA ILE A 205 0.72 -13.39 -3.67
C ILE A 205 2.20 -13.24 -4.00
N PHE A 206 2.90 -14.33 -4.26
CA PHE A 206 4.30 -14.27 -4.70
C PHE A 206 4.46 -13.54 -6.03
N GLY A 207 3.53 -13.72 -6.96
CA GLY A 207 3.51 -12.98 -8.21
C GLY A 207 3.43 -11.48 -7.98
N PHE A 208 2.54 -11.03 -7.11
CA PHE A 208 2.46 -9.60 -6.74
C PHE A 208 3.75 -9.11 -6.11
N GLN A 209 4.30 -9.79 -5.11
CA GLN A 209 5.55 -9.41 -4.46
C GLN A 209 6.74 -9.32 -5.44
N VAL A 210 6.82 -10.24 -6.40
CA VAL A 210 7.82 -10.20 -7.49
C VAL A 210 7.61 -8.96 -8.36
N LEU A 211 6.37 -8.67 -8.73
CA LEU A 211 6.02 -7.54 -9.61
C LEU A 211 6.27 -6.19 -8.94
N GLU A 212 6.10 -6.06 -7.63
CA GLU A 212 6.36 -4.82 -6.87
C GLU A 212 7.76 -4.24 -7.05
N SER A 213 8.75 -5.09 -7.38
CA SER A 213 10.10 -4.66 -7.72
C SER A 213 10.37 -4.73 -9.22
N TRP A 214 9.97 -5.82 -9.86
CA TRP A 214 10.33 -6.12 -11.23
C TRP A 214 9.74 -5.15 -12.26
N LEU A 215 8.50 -4.70 -12.05
CA LEU A 215 7.84 -3.69 -12.92
C LEU A 215 8.63 -2.38 -13.05
N TYR A 216 9.41 -2.06 -12.05
CA TYR A 216 10.19 -0.82 -11.98
C TYR A 216 11.69 -1.02 -12.26
N GLY A 217 12.06 -2.20 -12.75
CA GLY A 217 13.46 -2.52 -13.11
C GLY A 217 14.30 -3.04 -11.95
N GLY A 218 13.70 -3.36 -10.82
CA GLY A 218 14.34 -4.04 -9.70
C GLY A 218 14.48 -5.54 -9.93
N LYS A 219 15.09 -6.23 -8.97
CA LYS A 219 15.23 -7.68 -9.01
C LYS A 219 13.90 -8.36 -8.65
N PRO A 220 13.48 -9.40 -9.38
CA PRO A 220 12.23 -10.11 -9.06
C PRO A 220 12.17 -10.65 -7.63
N GLU A 221 13.30 -11.11 -7.07
CA GLU A 221 13.37 -11.68 -5.72
C GLU A 221 13.45 -10.66 -4.59
N ALA A 222 13.62 -9.36 -4.89
CA ALA A 222 13.95 -8.35 -3.87
C ALA A 222 12.93 -8.27 -2.72
N HIS A 223 11.64 -8.40 -3.02
CA HIS A 223 10.57 -8.34 -2.00
C HIS A 223 10.21 -9.70 -1.40
N LEU A 224 10.86 -10.77 -1.84
CA LEU A 224 10.74 -12.09 -1.21
C LEU A 224 11.77 -12.31 -0.08
N GLU A 225 12.81 -11.47 -0.01
CA GLU A 225 13.93 -11.59 0.95
C GLU A 225 13.71 -10.72 2.20
N TYR A 226 12.62 -10.95 2.92
CA TYR A 226 12.26 -10.15 4.12
C TYR A 226 12.98 -10.56 5.42
N GLY A 227 13.57 -11.76 5.50
CA GLY A 227 14.15 -12.28 6.74
C GLY A 227 15.20 -11.37 7.37
N LYS A 228 16.11 -10.84 6.55
CA LYS A 228 17.15 -9.91 7.01
C LYS A 228 16.54 -8.59 7.55
N ILE A 229 15.47 -8.11 6.93
CA ILE A 229 14.79 -6.87 7.35
C ILE A 229 14.26 -7.03 8.77
N PHE A 230 13.57 -8.14 9.06
CA PHE A 230 13.09 -8.41 10.42
C PHE A 230 14.22 -8.56 11.44
N ASP A 231 15.35 -9.20 11.06
CA ASP A 231 16.51 -9.31 11.93
C ASP A 231 17.12 -7.93 12.26
N ASP A 232 17.16 -7.03 11.30
CA ASP A 232 17.70 -5.69 11.49
C ASP A 232 16.73 -4.79 12.28
N LEU A 233 15.42 -4.87 12.01
CA LEU A 233 14.40 -4.18 12.82
C LEU A 233 14.34 -4.65 14.28
N LYS A 234 14.59 -5.94 14.55
CA LYS A 234 14.68 -6.45 15.94
C LYS A 234 15.90 -5.97 16.69
N LYS A 235 17.03 -5.73 16.01
CA LYS A 235 18.25 -5.21 16.63
C LYS A 235 18.19 -3.72 16.94
N ASN A 236 17.52 -2.98 16.08
CA ASN A 236 17.38 -1.52 16.13
C ASN A 236 15.90 -1.14 16.01
N PRO A 237 15.10 -1.51 16.98
CA PRO A 237 13.65 -1.28 16.94
C PRO A 237 13.27 0.18 17.12
#